data_e40b0b55ba68fc5bd5a71eee74d501a9
#
_entry.id   e40b0b55ba68fc5bd5a71eee74d501a9
#
_cell.length_a   1.000
_cell.length_b   1.000
_cell.length_c   1.000
_cell.angle_alpha   90.00
_cell.angle_beta   90.00
_cell.angle_gamma   90.00
#
_symmetry.space_group_name_H-M   'P 1'
#
loop_
_entity.id
_entity.type
_entity.pdbx_description
1 polymer ?
#
loop_
_entity_poly.entity_id
_entity_poly.type
_entity_poly.pdbx_seq_one_letter_code
_entity_poly.pdbx_strand_id
1 'polypeptide(L)'
;MNKVTDLQPWECLMKKIVWEQLGDICGKKILDFGSGIGVTANYLAKNNDVIAIEPDEESVNGRWADNQYVQIKGSTEELRKFEDETFDKIICHNVLEYAEDREDIVKEFGRILKNDGKISVVKHNRAGRVMQMVVLLNDFEHAHSLLDGNDGTTSMYGAIRYYEDEDIENWCPSLMIEKTLGMRTFWDMQQNQENHKDPDWQDKMVEIEMRVSDMDEYKEIAFFHHLIIKKK
;
A
#
# COMPACT_ATOMS: atom_id res chain seq x y z
N MET A 1 3.51 -12.19 -20.80
CA MET A 1 3.03 -10.88 -20.30
C MET A 1 2.15 -11.13 -19.10
N ASN A 2 2.59 -10.70 -17.94
CA ASN A 2 1.87 -10.88 -16.68
C ASN A 2 0.61 -10.02 -16.65
N LYS A 3 -0.46 -10.51 -16.05
CA LYS A 3 -1.73 -9.79 -15.93
C LYS A 3 -2.12 -9.69 -14.47
N VAL A 4 -2.73 -8.58 -14.07
CA VAL A 4 -3.23 -8.40 -12.69
C VAL A 4 -4.21 -9.50 -12.28
N THR A 5 -4.89 -10.10 -13.24
CA THR A 5 -5.79 -11.25 -13.04
C THR A 5 -5.06 -12.57 -12.74
N ASP A 6 -3.72 -12.62 -12.87
CA ASP A 6 -2.92 -13.79 -12.51
C ASP A 6 -2.61 -13.81 -10.99
N LEU A 7 -2.89 -12.70 -10.31
CA LEU A 7 -2.77 -12.58 -8.85
C LEU A 7 -3.93 -13.26 -8.13
N GLN A 8 -3.76 -13.47 -6.82
CA GLN A 8 -4.89 -13.88 -5.99
C GLN A 8 -6.04 -12.86 -6.10
N PRO A 9 -7.31 -13.29 -6.02
CA PRO A 9 -8.45 -12.40 -6.20
C PRO A 9 -8.41 -11.11 -5.34
N TRP A 10 -7.99 -11.22 -4.08
CA TRP A 10 -7.86 -10.08 -3.18
C TRP A 10 -6.73 -9.12 -3.58
N GLU A 11 -5.61 -9.65 -4.10
CA GLU A 11 -4.50 -8.83 -4.61
C GLU A 11 -4.91 -8.09 -5.90
N CYS A 12 -5.62 -8.80 -6.79
CA CYS A 12 -6.17 -8.22 -8.00
C CYS A 12 -7.06 -7.00 -7.69
N LEU A 13 -8.02 -7.16 -6.76
CA LEU A 13 -8.88 -6.08 -6.30
C LEU A 13 -8.05 -4.91 -5.73
N MET A 14 -7.12 -5.22 -4.83
CA MET A 14 -6.25 -4.21 -4.20
C MET A 14 -5.49 -3.39 -5.24
N LYS A 15 -4.90 -4.05 -6.25
CA LYS A 15 -4.15 -3.36 -7.31
C LYS A 15 -5.07 -2.49 -8.17
N LYS A 16 -6.27 -2.98 -8.54
CA LYS A 16 -7.26 -2.18 -9.27
C LYS A 16 -7.63 -0.92 -8.49
N ILE A 17 -8.00 -1.04 -7.21
CA ILE A 17 -8.39 0.10 -6.37
C ILE A 17 -7.25 1.10 -6.22
N VAL A 18 -6.05 0.66 -5.84
CA VAL A 18 -4.93 1.59 -5.61
C VAL A 18 -4.51 2.31 -6.88
N TRP A 19 -4.53 1.64 -8.04
CA TRP A 19 -4.19 2.29 -9.32
C TRP A 19 -5.24 3.34 -9.72
N GLU A 20 -6.52 3.07 -9.50
CA GLU A 20 -7.60 4.06 -9.69
C GLU A 20 -7.42 5.26 -8.76
N GLN A 21 -7.09 5.01 -7.48
CA GLN A 21 -6.84 6.08 -6.51
C GLN A 21 -5.57 6.89 -6.80
N LEU A 22 -4.55 6.27 -7.41
CA LEU A 22 -3.34 6.96 -7.87
C LEU A 22 -3.61 7.87 -9.08
N GLY A 23 -4.64 7.54 -9.88
CA GLY A 23 -4.95 8.22 -11.13
C GLY A 23 -3.89 8.04 -12.22
N ASP A 24 -4.03 8.79 -13.29
CA ASP A 24 -3.10 8.76 -14.41
C ASP A 24 -1.77 9.44 -14.04
N ILE A 25 -0.67 8.68 -14.14
CA ILE A 25 0.69 9.16 -13.89
C ILE A 25 1.51 8.93 -15.16
N CYS A 26 2.10 9.99 -15.69
CA CYS A 26 2.90 9.93 -16.90
C CYS A 26 4.11 10.88 -16.83
N GLY A 27 5.25 10.42 -17.35
CA GLY A 27 6.48 11.21 -17.46
C GLY A 27 7.10 11.57 -16.10
N LYS A 28 6.88 10.76 -15.05
CA LYS A 28 7.36 11.00 -13.70
C LYS A 28 8.52 10.07 -13.35
N LYS A 29 9.41 10.55 -12.46
CA LYS A 29 10.41 9.71 -11.81
C LYS A 29 9.84 9.18 -10.50
N ILE A 30 9.69 7.86 -10.40
CA ILE A 30 8.95 7.19 -9.33
C ILE A 30 9.88 6.23 -8.59
N LEU A 31 9.79 6.24 -7.26
CA LEU A 31 10.33 5.19 -6.39
C LEU A 31 9.20 4.26 -5.97
N ASP A 32 9.38 2.95 -6.14
CA ASP A 32 8.53 1.90 -5.53
C ASP A 32 9.34 1.19 -4.45
N PHE A 33 9.11 1.56 -3.18
CA PHE A 33 9.84 1.06 -2.02
C PHE A 33 9.08 -0.09 -1.36
N GLY A 34 9.72 -1.25 -1.24
CA GLY A 34 9.09 -2.51 -0.86
C GLY A 34 8.23 -3.05 -2.01
N SER A 35 8.82 -3.11 -3.21
CA SER A 35 8.10 -3.41 -4.45
C SER A 35 7.57 -4.86 -4.54
N GLY A 36 8.02 -5.77 -3.67
CA GLY A 36 7.71 -7.18 -3.76
C GLY A 36 8.07 -7.74 -5.14
N ILE A 37 7.19 -8.52 -5.73
CA ILE A 37 7.34 -9.03 -7.11
C ILE A 37 7.11 -7.97 -8.20
N GLY A 38 7.16 -6.68 -7.87
CA GLY A 38 7.20 -5.58 -8.82
C GLY A 38 5.90 -5.31 -9.59
N VAL A 39 4.74 -5.73 -9.11
CA VAL A 39 3.45 -5.56 -9.81
C VAL A 39 3.15 -4.09 -10.07
N THR A 40 3.31 -3.23 -9.06
CA THR A 40 3.07 -1.79 -9.17
C THR A 40 4.18 -1.09 -9.95
N ALA A 41 5.46 -1.44 -9.70
CA ALA A 41 6.59 -0.95 -10.48
C ALA A 41 6.40 -1.22 -11.98
N ASN A 42 6.08 -2.46 -12.35
CA ASN A 42 5.82 -2.86 -13.73
C ASN A 42 4.65 -2.09 -14.37
N TYR A 43 3.55 -1.89 -13.63
CA TYR A 43 2.40 -1.11 -14.11
C TYR A 43 2.79 0.35 -14.39
N LEU A 44 3.45 1.01 -13.45
CA LEU A 44 3.85 2.42 -13.56
C LEU A 44 4.94 2.65 -14.59
N ALA A 45 5.85 1.69 -14.78
CA ALA A 45 6.95 1.77 -15.75
C ALA A 45 6.50 1.84 -17.20
N LYS A 46 5.24 1.57 -17.50
CA LYS A 46 4.68 1.74 -18.85
C LYS A 46 4.84 3.18 -19.36
N ASN A 47 4.71 4.17 -18.51
CA ASN A 47 4.70 5.58 -18.88
C ASN A 47 5.63 6.46 -18.02
N ASN A 48 6.46 5.85 -17.16
CA ASN A 48 7.27 6.58 -16.19
C ASN A 48 8.68 5.96 -16.05
N ASP A 49 9.62 6.74 -15.50
CA ASP A 49 10.93 6.26 -15.05
C ASP A 49 10.80 5.74 -13.61
N VAL A 50 10.90 4.41 -13.45
CA VAL A 50 10.66 3.75 -12.17
C VAL A 50 11.92 3.09 -11.64
N ILE A 51 12.21 3.35 -10.37
CA ILE A 51 13.19 2.63 -9.56
C ILE A 51 12.42 1.87 -8.47
N ALA A 52 12.65 0.56 -8.38
CA ALA A 52 12.05 -0.30 -7.38
C ALA A 52 13.12 -0.82 -6.41
N ILE A 53 12.81 -0.81 -5.11
CA ILE A 53 13.68 -1.35 -4.05
C ILE A 53 12.93 -2.47 -3.34
N GLU A 54 13.58 -3.63 -3.17
CA GLU A 54 13.02 -4.78 -2.49
C GLU A 54 14.13 -5.59 -1.80
N PRO A 55 14.04 -5.88 -0.49
CA PRO A 55 15.06 -6.64 0.21
C PRO A 55 15.00 -8.15 -0.09
N ASP A 56 13.82 -8.72 -0.35
CA ASP A 56 13.66 -10.15 -0.55
C ASP A 56 14.15 -10.60 -1.92
N GLU A 57 15.13 -11.51 -1.92
CA GLU A 57 15.78 -12.02 -3.14
C GLU A 57 14.82 -12.82 -4.03
N GLU A 58 13.92 -13.59 -3.43
CA GLU A 58 12.96 -14.40 -4.17
C GLU A 58 11.98 -13.51 -4.92
N SER A 59 11.47 -12.47 -4.28
CA SER A 59 10.64 -11.44 -4.88
C SER A 59 11.33 -10.73 -6.03
N VAL A 60 12.59 -10.33 -5.84
CA VAL A 60 13.40 -9.66 -6.89
C VAL A 60 13.59 -10.59 -8.10
N ASN A 61 13.89 -11.87 -7.86
CA ASN A 61 14.10 -12.85 -8.94
C ASN A 61 12.80 -13.21 -9.69
N GLY A 62 11.67 -13.24 -8.98
CA GLY A 62 10.35 -13.55 -9.53
C GLY A 62 9.58 -12.32 -10.06
N ARG A 63 10.21 -11.16 -10.14
CA ARG A 63 9.52 -9.90 -10.44
C ARG A 63 8.88 -9.84 -11.82
N TRP A 64 7.80 -9.13 -11.91
CA TRP A 64 7.21 -8.74 -13.19
C TRP A 64 8.08 -7.69 -13.88
N ALA A 65 8.45 -7.93 -15.12
CA ALA A 65 9.35 -7.08 -15.89
C ALA A 65 8.91 -6.96 -17.37
N ASP A 66 7.61 -6.94 -17.62
CA ASP A 66 7.06 -6.70 -18.96
C ASP A 66 7.35 -5.27 -19.45
N ASN A 67 7.39 -4.31 -18.52
CA ASN A 67 7.85 -2.95 -18.74
C ASN A 67 9.21 -2.76 -18.03
N GLN A 68 10.08 -1.99 -18.65
CA GLN A 68 11.44 -1.82 -18.16
C GLN A 68 11.50 -0.84 -17.00
N TYR A 69 12.11 -1.24 -15.89
CA TYR A 69 12.42 -0.39 -14.73
C TYR A 69 13.70 -0.87 -14.03
N VAL A 70 14.28 0.00 -13.21
CA VAL A 70 15.47 -0.35 -12.41
C VAL A 70 15.04 -1.06 -11.15
N GLN A 71 15.56 -2.28 -10.91
CA GLN A 71 15.35 -3.02 -9.67
C GLN A 71 16.64 -3.02 -8.85
N ILE A 72 16.52 -2.61 -7.58
CA ILE A 72 17.60 -2.61 -6.59
C ILE A 72 17.21 -3.61 -5.49
N LYS A 73 18.13 -4.54 -5.16
CA LYS A 73 17.99 -5.37 -3.96
C LYS A 73 18.57 -4.61 -2.79
N GLY A 74 17.75 -4.28 -1.80
CA GLY A 74 18.15 -3.50 -0.63
C GLY A 74 16.97 -2.98 0.17
N SER A 75 17.24 -2.15 1.15
CA SER A 75 16.25 -1.56 2.05
C SER A 75 16.54 -0.06 2.26
N THR A 76 16.39 0.44 3.48
CA THR A 76 16.54 1.85 3.86
C THR A 76 17.91 2.45 3.51
N GLU A 77 18.96 1.64 3.54
CA GLU A 77 20.32 2.04 3.15
C GLU A 77 20.39 2.52 1.68
N GLU A 78 19.54 2.01 0.81
CA GLU A 78 19.49 2.43 -0.59
C GLU A 78 18.88 3.83 -0.73
N LEU A 79 17.93 4.21 0.14
CA LEU A 79 17.32 5.55 0.11
C LEU A 79 18.35 6.65 0.31
N ARG A 80 19.34 6.42 1.19
CA ARG A 80 20.40 7.38 1.51
C ARG A 80 21.35 7.69 0.34
N LYS A 81 21.35 6.86 -0.71
CA LYS A 81 22.18 7.05 -1.92
C LYS A 81 21.55 8.02 -2.92
N PHE A 82 20.27 8.32 -2.81
CA PHE A 82 19.60 9.30 -3.65
C PHE A 82 19.84 10.73 -3.16
N GLU A 83 19.94 11.64 -4.10
CA GLU A 83 20.01 13.08 -3.82
C GLU A 83 18.66 13.60 -3.30
N ASP A 84 18.67 14.74 -2.63
CA ASP A 84 17.47 15.45 -2.22
C ASP A 84 16.59 15.74 -3.45
N GLU A 85 15.28 15.75 -3.25
CA GLU A 85 14.31 16.14 -4.29
C GLU A 85 14.45 15.38 -5.61
N THR A 86 14.75 14.08 -5.52
CA THR A 86 14.96 13.21 -6.69
C THR A 86 13.66 12.75 -7.34
N PHE A 87 12.62 12.42 -6.54
CA PHE A 87 11.42 11.73 -7.03
C PHE A 87 10.19 12.63 -7.08
N ASP A 88 9.43 12.49 -8.17
CA ASP A 88 8.11 13.12 -8.31
C ASP A 88 7.04 12.36 -7.52
N LYS A 89 7.22 11.03 -7.36
CA LYS A 89 6.32 10.19 -6.59
C LYS A 89 7.08 9.06 -5.90
N ILE A 90 6.64 8.74 -4.68
CA ILE A 90 7.11 7.58 -3.91
C ILE A 90 5.91 6.70 -3.61
N ILE A 91 6.04 5.41 -3.88
CA ILE A 91 5.08 4.36 -3.58
C ILE A 91 5.64 3.51 -2.44
N CYS A 92 4.84 3.30 -1.40
CA CYS A 92 5.21 2.47 -0.26
C CYS A 92 3.95 1.76 0.26
N HIS A 93 3.68 0.58 -0.27
CA HIS A 93 2.43 -0.13 -0.01
C HIS A 93 2.65 -1.38 0.84
N ASN A 94 2.05 -1.43 2.03
CA ASN A 94 2.15 -2.52 3.00
C ASN A 94 3.61 -2.83 3.39
N VAL A 95 4.35 -1.82 3.79
CA VAL A 95 5.78 -1.92 4.13
C VAL A 95 6.06 -1.40 5.55
N LEU A 96 5.60 -0.19 5.89
CA LEU A 96 5.99 0.49 7.12
C LEU A 96 5.56 -0.25 8.39
N GLU A 97 4.47 -1.00 8.35
CA GLU A 97 4.03 -1.85 9.45
C GLU A 97 4.94 -3.05 9.74
N TYR A 98 5.81 -3.40 8.79
CA TYR A 98 6.78 -4.49 8.92
C TYR A 98 8.20 -4.00 9.17
N ALA A 99 8.51 -2.74 8.80
CA ALA A 99 9.83 -2.15 8.95
C ALA A 99 10.10 -1.72 10.41
N GLU A 100 11.28 -2.06 10.94
CA GLU A 100 11.70 -1.63 12.28
C GLU A 100 12.13 -0.17 12.30
N ASP A 101 12.72 0.29 11.21
CA ASP A 101 13.26 1.63 11.00
C ASP A 101 12.32 2.55 10.21
N ARG A 102 11.00 2.31 10.32
CA ARG A 102 9.95 3.02 9.57
C ARG A 102 10.01 4.56 9.71
N GLU A 103 10.44 5.07 10.87
CA GLU A 103 10.64 6.51 11.07
C GLU A 103 11.75 7.06 10.16
N ASP A 104 12.88 6.34 10.07
CA ASP A 104 13.99 6.74 9.21
C ASP A 104 13.60 6.65 7.73
N ILE A 105 12.83 5.62 7.35
CA ILE A 105 12.27 5.48 5.99
C ILE A 105 11.43 6.72 5.64
N VAL A 106 10.51 7.14 6.52
CA VAL A 106 9.63 8.30 6.27
C VAL A 106 10.41 9.60 6.22
N LYS A 107 11.46 9.77 7.06
CA LYS A 107 12.37 10.94 6.99
C LYS A 107 13.11 10.99 5.64
N GLU A 108 13.63 9.84 5.18
CA GLU A 108 14.28 9.77 3.87
C GLU A 108 13.30 10.06 2.73
N PHE A 109 12.06 9.58 2.81
CA PHE A 109 11.03 9.94 1.84
C PHE A 109 10.82 11.45 1.77
N GLY A 110 10.74 12.14 2.93
CA GLY A 110 10.63 13.59 3.00
C GLY A 110 11.82 14.30 2.33
N ARG A 111 13.04 13.76 2.46
CA ARG A 111 14.26 14.32 1.87
C ARG A 111 14.30 14.14 0.34
N ILE A 112 14.05 12.91 -0.15
CA ILE A 112 14.19 12.57 -1.57
C ILE A 112 12.97 12.92 -2.42
N LEU A 113 11.84 13.27 -1.80
CA LEU A 113 10.64 13.75 -2.50
C LEU A 113 10.85 15.17 -2.99
N LYS A 114 10.46 15.50 -4.23
CA LYS A 114 10.41 16.86 -4.74
C LYS A 114 9.35 17.69 -4.00
N ASN A 115 9.46 19.03 -4.07
CA ASN A 115 8.54 19.94 -3.36
C ASN A 115 7.09 19.81 -3.81
N ASP A 116 6.86 19.53 -5.10
CA ASP A 116 5.52 19.28 -5.68
C ASP A 116 5.18 17.77 -5.79
N GLY A 117 6.05 16.93 -5.23
CA GLY A 117 5.91 15.47 -5.25
C GLY A 117 4.85 14.96 -4.29
N LYS A 118 4.48 13.70 -4.46
CA LYS A 118 3.54 13.00 -3.57
C LYS A 118 4.04 11.61 -3.20
N ILE A 119 3.75 11.21 -1.96
CA ILE A 119 3.97 9.86 -1.48
C ILE A 119 2.61 9.17 -1.40
N SER A 120 2.56 7.93 -1.84
CA SER A 120 1.42 7.02 -1.72
C SER A 120 1.79 5.93 -0.73
N VAL A 121 1.14 5.90 0.43
CA VAL A 121 1.34 4.87 1.45
C VAL A 121 0.05 4.08 1.61
N VAL A 122 0.10 2.76 1.45
CA VAL A 122 -0.99 1.88 1.86
C VAL A 122 -0.58 1.17 3.14
N LYS A 123 -1.44 1.21 4.15
CA LYS A 123 -1.22 0.59 5.46
C LYS A 123 -2.44 -0.17 5.94
N HIS A 124 -2.22 -1.17 6.78
CA HIS A 124 -3.32 -1.82 7.50
C HIS A 124 -4.04 -0.83 8.43
N ASN A 125 -5.37 -0.88 8.42
CA ASN A 125 -6.21 -0.18 9.38
C ASN A 125 -6.69 -1.16 10.47
N ARG A 126 -6.41 -0.85 11.72
CA ARG A 126 -6.77 -1.68 12.89
C ARG A 126 -8.27 -1.95 12.96
N ALA A 127 -9.11 -0.92 12.75
CA ALA A 127 -10.56 -1.07 12.79
C ALA A 127 -11.08 -2.04 11.72
N GLY A 128 -10.58 -1.93 10.49
CA GLY A 128 -10.90 -2.86 9.41
C GLY A 128 -10.44 -4.29 9.71
N ARG A 129 -9.29 -4.45 10.36
CA ARG A 129 -8.82 -5.76 10.80
C ARG A 129 -9.72 -6.39 11.87
N VAL A 130 -10.19 -5.59 12.83
CA VAL A 130 -11.18 -6.05 13.82
C VAL A 130 -12.45 -6.53 13.14
N MET A 131 -12.97 -5.77 12.16
CA MET A 131 -14.12 -6.18 11.37
C MET A 131 -13.91 -7.53 10.68
N GLN A 132 -12.75 -7.73 10.06
CA GLN A 132 -12.39 -9.00 9.41
C GLN A 132 -12.34 -10.16 10.42
N MET A 133 -11.70 -9.95 11.60
CA MET A 133 -11.61 -10.98 12.63
C MET A 133 -12.99 -11.44 13.07
N VAL A 134 -13.91 -10.50 13.34
CA VAL A 134 -15.25 -10.81 13.81
C VAL A 134 -16.14 -11.41 12.71
N VAL A 135 -16.22 -10.73 11.55
CA VAL A 135 -17.23 -11.04 10.52
C VAL A 135 -16.81 -12.22 9.64
N LEU A 136 -15.55 -12.26 9.20
CA LEU A 136 -15.06 -13.27 8.27
C LEU A 136 -14.46 -14.49 8.98
N LEU A 137 -13.58 -14.24 9.97
CA LEU A 137 -12.76 -15.29 10.57
C LEU A 137 -13.36 -15.85 11.87
N ASN A 138 -14.37 -15.19 12.45
CA ASN A 138 -14.98 -15.57 13.73
C ASN A 138 -13.93 -15.75 14.86
N ASP A 139 -12.89 -14.91 14.83
CA ASP A 139 -11.78 -14.90 15.79
C ASP A 139 -11.94 -13.73 16.77
N PHE A 140 -12.76 -13.94 17.78
CA PHE A 140 -13.07 -12.91 18.79
C PHE A 140 -11.87 -12.63 19.72
N GLU A 141 -11.04 -13.62 19.99
CA GLU A 141 -9.87 -13.44 20.86
C GLU A 141 -8.88 -12.47 20.21
N HIS A 142 -8.57 -12.68 18.95
CA HIS A 142 -7.71 -11.77 18.19
C HIS A 142 -8.37 -10.38 18.04
N ALA A 143 -9.68 -10.30 17.79
CA ALA A 143 -10.39 -9.03 17.74
C ALA A 143 -10.27 -8.24 19.04
N HIS A 144 -10.43 -8.87 20.20
CA HIS A 144 -10.21 -8.23 21.51
C HIS A 144 -8.77 -7.76 21.68
N SER A 145 -7.78 -8.59 21.32
CA SER A 145 -6.37 -8.22 21.38
C SER A 145 -6.06 -6.97 20.57
N LEU A 146 -6.62 -6.86 19.34
CA LEU A 146 -6.47 -5.68 18.50
C LEU A 146 -7.13 -4.42 19.12
N LEU A 147 -8.31 -4.58 19.74
CA LEU A 147 -9.01 -3.48 20.44
C LEU A 147 -8.25 -3.00 21.68
N ASP A 148 -7.50 -3.90 22.34
CA ASP A 148 -6.62 -3.58 23.46
C ASP A 148 -5.30 -2.88 23.02
N GLY A 149 -5.13 -2.66 21.71
CA GLY A 149 -3.98 -1.95 21.15
C GLY A 149 -2.79 -2.83 20.81
N ASN A 150 -2.92 -4.15 20.90
CA ASN A 150 -1.83 -5.06 20.54
C ASN A 150 -1.61 -5.11 19.01
N ASP A 151 -0.40 -5.54 18.63
CA ASP A 151 -0.05 -5.77 17.25
C ASP A 151 -0.77 -6.98 16.65
N GLY A 152 -0.98 -6.94 15.34
CA GLY A 152 -1.53 -8.06 14.58
C GLY A 152 -0.45 -9.01 14.11
N THR A 153 -0.88 -10.08 13.44
CA THR A 153 0.02 -11.04 12.80
C THR A 153 -0.50 -11.44 11.42
N THR A 154 0.43 -11.72 10.50
CA THR A 154 0.14 -12.40 9.24
C THR A 154 0.95 -13.68 9.15
N SER A 155 0.44 -14.65 8.39
CA SER A 155 1.14 -15.91 8.14
C SER A 155 2.39 -15.74 7.26
N MET A 156 2.44 -14.68 6.45
CA MET A 156 3.49 -14.46 5.44
C MET A 156 4.60 -13.53 5.94
N TYR A 157 4.24 -12.43 6.64
CA TYR A 157 5.20 -11.37 7.00
C TYR A 157 5.38 -11.19 8.52
N GLY A 158 4.76 -12.03 9.35
CA GLY A 158 4.88 -11.97 10.80
C GLY A 158 4.05 -10.86 11.43
N ALA A 159 4.64 -10.10 12.36
CA ALA A 159 3.93 -9.07 13.12
C ALA A 159 3.56 -7.86 12.25
N ILE A 160 2.31 -7.41 12.38
CA ILE A 160 1.83 -6.13 11.85
C ILE A 160 1.89 -5.12 13.00
N ARG A 161 2.86 -4.22 12.96
CA ARG A 161 3.00 -3.14 13.94
C ARG A 161 2.15 -1.96 13.48
N TYR A 162 0.93 -1.89 13.99
CA TYR A 162 0.03 -0.79 13.65
C TYR A 162 0.61 0.57 14.05
N TYR A 163 0.25 1.59 13.29
CA TYR A 163 0.55 2.99 13.56
C TYR A 163 -0.65 3.83 13.10
N GLU A 164 -0.85 4.97 13.72
CA GLU A 164 -1.92 5.88 13.33
C GLU A 164 -1.50 6.70 12.10
N ASP A 165 -2.47 7.27 11.38
CA ASP A 165 -2.17 8.01 10.15
C ASP A 165 -1.29 9.23 10.47
N GLU A 166 -1.54 9.90 11.58
CA GLU A 166 -0.80 11.07 12.07
C GLU A 166 0.66 10.78 12.42
N ASP A 167 1.03 9.54 12.67
CA ASP A 167 2.42 9.18 12.97
C ASP A 167 3.36 9.52 11.83
N ILE A 168 2.89 9.50 10.58
CA ILE A 168 3.66 9.94 9.41
C ILE A 168 4.16 11.39 9.59
N GLU A 169 3.28 12.29 10.04
CA GLU A 169 3.65 13.70 10.28
C GLU A 169 4.51 13.86 11.54
N ASN A 170 4.32 13.01 12.54
CA ASN A 170 5.16 12.98 13.75
C ASN A 170 6.58 12.53 13.42
N TRP A 171 6.75 11.52 12.57
CA TRP A 171 8.07 11.02 12.15
C TRP A 171 8.79 11.99 11.21
N CYS A 172 8.05 12.71 10.35
CA CYS A 172 8.62 13.68 9.43
C CYS A 172 7.76 14.95 9.37
N PRO A 173 8.03 15.96 10.23
CA PRO A 173 7.21 17.18 10.34
C PRO A 173 7.14 18.04 9.07
N SER A 174 8.01 17.81 8.09
CA SER A 174 7.95 18.49 6.78
C SER A 174 6.92 17.87 5.83
N LEU A 175 6.35 16.72 6.17
CA LEU A 175 5.28 16.07 5.43
C LEU A 175 3.91 16.39 6.03
N MET A 176 2.87 16.28 5.22
CA MET A 176 1.49 16.33 5.65
C MET A 176 0.63 15.35 4.86
N ILE A 177 -0.37 14.78 5.50
CA ILE A 177 -1.38 13.97 4.83
C ILE A 177 -2.34 14.93 4.10
N GLU A 178 -2.38 14.81 2.78
CA GLU A 178 -3.31 15.57 1.95
C GLU A 178 -4.68 14.88 1.92
N LYS A 179 -4.68 13.55 1.93
CA LYS A 179 -5.89 12.76 1.83
C LYS A 179 -5.68 11.35 2.38
N THR A 180 -6.67 10.83 3.09
CA THR A 180 -6.81 9.42 3.46
C THR A 180 -7.99 8.82 2.71
N LEU A 181 -7.78 7.68 2.06
CA LEU A 181 -8.80 6.92 1.33
C LEU A 181 -8.93 5.52 1.93
N GLY A 182 -10.16 5.04 2.06
CA GLY A 182 -10.42 3.65 2.40
C GLY A 182 -10.18 2.71 1.22
N MET A 183 -9.76 1.50 1.51
CA MET A 183 -9.62 0.42 0.54
C MET A 183 -10.10 -0.89 1.15
N ARG A 184 -10.85 -1.66 0.37
CA ARG A 184 -11.31 -2.98 0.75
C ARG A 184 -12.24 -2.95 1.98
N THR A 185 -13.26 -2.07 1.91
CA THR A 185 -14.28 -1.91 2.95
C THR A 185 -15.25 -3.08 2.99
N PHE A 186 -15.69 -3.57 1.83
CA PHE A 186 -16.76 -4.58 1.73
C PHE A 186 -16.26 -5.99 1.41
N TRP A 187 -15.10 -6.12 0.79
CA TRP A 187 -14.57 -7.39 0.32
C TRP A 187 -14.57 -8.48 1.39
N ASP A 188 -14.05 -8.19 2.57
CA ASP A 188 -13.91 -9.16 3.66
C ASP A 188 -15.24 -9.47 4.37
N MET A 189 -16.28 -8.69 4.12
CA MET A 189 -17.63 -8.93 4.64
C MET A 189 -18.47 -9.87 3.74
N GLN A 190 -17.98 -10.19 2.54
CA GLN A 190 -18.67 -11.08 1.62
C GLN A 190 -18.56 -12.54 2.09
N GLN A 191 -19.69 -13.13 2.53
CA GLN A 191 -19.72 -14.49 3.04
C GLN A 191 -19.57 -15.55 1.94
N ASN A 192 -20.04 -15.28 0.72
CA ASN A 192 -19.83 -16.20 -0.40
C ASN A 192 -18.49 -15.94 -1.09
N GLN A 193 -17.48 -16.67 -0.67
CA GLN A 193 -16.10 -16.52 -1.16
C GLN A 193 -15.93 -16.87 -2.65
N GLU A 194 -16.86 -17.64 -3.25
CA GLU A 194 -16.81 -17.95 -4.69
C GLU A 194 -17.03 -16.69 -5.54
N ASN A 195 -17.77 -15.70 -5.04
CA ASN A 195 -17.95 -14.42 -5.72
C ASN A 195 -16.62 -13.69 -5.95
N HIS A 196 -15.64 -13.88 -5.06
CA HIS A 196 -14.33 -13.24 -5.17
C HIS A 196 -13.56 -13.61 -6.45
N LYS A 197 -13.89 -14.77 -7.06
CA LYS A 197 -13.26 -15.27 -8.27
C LYS A 197 -13.92 -14.76 -9.56
N ASP A 198 -15.11 -14.19 -9.45
CA ASP A 198 -15.88 -13.68 -10.59
C ASP A 198 -15.39 -12.28 -11.00
N PRO A 199 -14.82 -12.10 -12.22
CA PRO A 199 -14.32 -10.82 -12.69
C PRO A 199 -15.41 -9.74 -12.75
N ASP A 200 -16.64 -10.06 -13.16
CA ASP A 200 -17.74 -9.09 -13.25
C ASP A 200 -18.15 -8.61 -11.85
N TRP A 201 -18.13 -9.51 -10.87
CA TRP A 201 -18.35 -9.15 -9.48
C TRP A 201 -17.20 -8.28 -8.93
N GLN A 202 -15.95 -8.60 -9.25
CA GLN A 202 -14.80 -7.79 -8.85
C GLN A 202 -14.89 -6.37 -9.41
N ASP A 203 -15.27 -6.19 -10.68
CA ASP A 203 -15.38 -4.86 -11.28
C ASP A 203 -16.46 -4.02 -10.61
N LYS A 204 -17.61 -4.61 -10.28
CA LYS A 204 -18.65 -3.95 -9.46
C LYS A 204 -18.17 -3.63 -8.04
N MET A 205 -17.35 -4.51 -7.46
CA MET A 205 -16.75 -4.26 -6.14
C MET A 205 -15.78 -3.08 -6.21
N VAL A 206 -14.92 -3.00 -7.22
CA VAL A 206 -14.05 -1.82 -7.43
C VAL A 206 -14.87 -0.54 -7.54
N GLU A 207 -15.95 -0.54 -8.33
CA GLU A 207 -16.80 0.63 -8.49
C GLU A 207 -17.36 1.13 -7.15
N ILE A 208 -17.92 0.22 -6.33
CA ILE A 208 -18.51 0.63 -5.04
C ILE A 208 -17.43 1.01 -4.01
N GLU A 209 -16.30 0.31 -3.97
CA GLU A 209 -15.16 0.65 -3.12
C GLU A 209 -14.62 2.06 -3.44
N MET A 210 -14.46 2.40 -4.72
CA MET A 210 -14.04 3.74 -5.15
C MET A 210 -15.05 4.81 -4.74
N ARG A 211 -16.34 4.53 -4.84
CA ARG A 211 -17.40 5.46 -4.48
C ARG A 211 -17.41 5.83 -3.00
N VAL A 212 -17.08 4.87 -2.12
CA VAL A 212 -17.09 5.08 -0.66
C VAL A 212 -15.73 5.42 -0.07
N SER A 213 -14.66 5.33 -0.86
CA SER A 213 -13.29 5.42 -0.38
C SER A 213 -12.95 6.71 0.37
N ASP A 214 -13.65 7.81 0.09
CA ASP A 214 -13.47 9.14 0.70
C ASP A 214 -14.59 9.50 1.69
N MET A 215 -15.49 8.57 1.97
CA MET A 215 -16.61 8.77 2.92
C MET A 215 -16.17 8.27 4.29
N ASP A 216 -16.20 9.15 5.31
CA ASP A 216 -15.69 8.85 6.65
C ASP A 216 -16.31 7.59 7.26
N GLU A 217 -17.61 7.38 7.09
CA GLU A 217 -18.33 6.23 7.65
C GLU A 217 -17.81 4.88 7.14
N TYR A 218 -17.27 4.85 5.93
CA TYR A 218 -16.75 3.63 5.30
C TYR A 218 -15.24 3.54 5.39
N LYS A 219 -14.54 4.66 5.26
CA LYS A 219 -13.10 4.76 5.34
C LYS A 219 -12.59 4.29 6.69
N GLU A 220 -13.23 4.72 7.79
CA GLU A 220 -12.83 4.37 9.16
C GLU A 220 -12.81 2.86 9.44
N ILE A 221 -13.65 2.09 8.74
CA ILE A 221 -13.74 0.63 8.88
C ILE A 221 -13.13 -0.13 7.70
N ALA A 222 -12.56 0.56 6.71
CA ALA A 222 -11.88 -0.08 5.59
C ALA A 222 -10.69 -0.92 6.08
N PHE A 223 -10.38 -2.02 5.41
CA PHE A 223 -9.29 -2.90 5.80
C PHE A 223 -7.91 -2.25 5.67
N PHE A 224 -7.76 -1.35 4.70
CA PHE A 224 -6.56 -0.55 4.51
C PHE A 224 -6.89 0.94 4.40
N HIS A 225 -5.97 1.77 4.86
CA HIS A 225 -5.90 3.19 4.49
C HIS A 225 -4.88 3.39 3.38
N HIS A 226 -5.23 4.21 2.40
CA HIS A 226 -4.31 4.73 1.41
C HIS A 226 -4.10 6.23 1.67
N LEU A 227 -2.91 6.57 2.13
CA LEU A 227 -2.52 7.93 2.46
C LEU A 227 -1.85 8.58 1.25
N ILE A 228 -2.36 9.72 0.83
CA ILE A 228 -1.69 10.61 -0.11
C ILE A 228 -1.02 11.71 0.69
N ILE A 229 0.29 11.77 0.63
CA ILE A 229 1.13 12.61 1.45
C ILE A 229 1.91 13.56 0.55
N LYS A 230 2.13 14.80 1.00
CA LYS A 230 2.95 15.80 0.32
C LYS A 230 3.85 16.55 1.31
N LYS A 231 4.80 17.34 0.79
CA LYS A 231 5.50 18.34 1.60
C LYS A 231 4.56 19.47 2.01
N LYS A 232 4.83 20.05 3.19
CA LYS A 232 4.15 21.26 3.70
C LYS A 232 4.55 22.50 2.94
#